data_5f83e181e08d1cf7e19daca0e3b9b8d5
#
_entry.id   5f83e181e08d1cf7e19daca0e3b9b8d5
#
_cell.length_a   1.000
_cell.length_b   1.000
_cell.length_c   1.000
_cell.angle_alpha   90.00
_cell.angle_beta   90.00
_cell.angle_gamma   90.00
#
_symmetry.space_group_name_H-M   'P 1'
#
loop_
_entity.id
_entity.type
_entity.pdbx_description
1 polymer ?
#
loop_
_entity_poly.entity_id
_entity_poly.type
_entity_poly.pdbx_seq_one_letter_code
_entity_poly.pdbx_strand_id
1 'polypeptide(L)'
;MLDKQALYQLVRRIPKGRVATYGQLAKLIGKPRHARHVGNALGNTPENIKIPWHRVMNAQGRISLRRTNWQSGSDDLQRILLEAEGVVFDESGKIRLRDYQWGPKTSGEK
;
A
#
# COMPACT_ATOMS: atom_id res chain seq x y z
N MET A 1 1.40 0.67 20.33
CA MET A 1 0.97 1.81 19.53
C MET A 1 1.72 1.85 18.18
N LEU A 2 1.05 2.23 17.14
CA LEU A 2 1.66 2.27 15.81
C LEU A 2 2.48 3.56 15.63
N ASP A 3 3.72 3.37 15.17
CA ASP A 3 4.59 4.52 14.90
C ASP A 3 4.33 4.99 13.46
N LYS A 4 3.57 6.06 13.34
CA LYS A 4 3.19 6.57 12.01
C LYS A 4 4.38 7.08 11.22
N GLN A 5 5.38 7.65 11.88
CA GLN A 5 6.56 8.14 11.16
C GLN A 5 7.33 6.98 10.53
N ALA A 6 7.51 5.90 11.28
CA ALA A 6 8.18 4.73 10.74
C ALA A 6 7.39 4.16 9.57
N LEU A 7 6.06 4.13 9.70
CA LEU A 7 5.21 3.64 8.63
C LEU A 7 5.33 4.51 7.38
N TYR A 8 5.28 5.83 7.54
CA TYR A 8 5.36 6.73 6.38
C TYR A 8 6.70 6.58 5.67
N GLN A 9 7.79 6.48 6.44
CA GLN A 9 9.10 6.30 5.83
C GLN A 9 9.19 4.99 5.07
N LEU A 10 8.58 3.95 5.62
CA LEU A 10 8.57 2.65 4.95
C LEU A 10 7.80 2.72 3.64
N VAL A 11 6.64 3.36 3.66
CA VAL A 11 5.84 3.49 2.44
C VAL A 11 6.59 4.26 1.37
N ARG A 12 7.36 5.28 1.76
CA ARG A 12 8.17 6.04 0.81
C ARG A 12 9.21 5.20 0.09
N ARG A 13 9.58 4.08 0.66
CA ARG A 13 10.57 3.20 0.06
C ARG A 13 10.01 2.27 -1.01
N ILE A 14 8.67 2.16 -1.10
CA ILE A 14 8.07 1.30 -2.11
C ILE A 14 8.32 1.92 -3.47
N PRO A 15 9.02 1.21 -4.36
CA PRO A 15 9.37 1.82 -5.65
C PRO A 15 8.19 1.87 -6.59
N LYS A 16 8.31 2.73 -7.59
CA LYS A 16 7.33 2.86 -8.65
C LYS A 16 7.12 1.51 -9.32
N GLY A 17 5.87 1.15 -9.55
CA GLY A 17 5.53 -0.11 -10.19
C GLY A 17 5.48 -1.30 -9.26
N ARG A 18 5.65 -1.06 -7.96
CA ARG A 18 5.55 -2.11 -6.95
C ARG A 18 4.49 -1.77 -5.93
N VAL A 19 3.96 -2.79 -5.26
CA VAL A 19 2.95 -2.59 -4.23
C VAL A 19 3.33 -3.37 -2.98
N ALA A 20 2.85 -2.91 -1.83
CA ALA A 20 2.98 -3.61 -0.57
C ALA A 20 1.59 -3.87 -0.02
N THR A 21 1.46 -4.89 0.82
CA THR A 21 0.20 -5.14 1.50
C THR A 21 0.25 -4.55 2.90
N TYR A 22 -0.93 -4.33 3.48
CA TYR A 22 -1.01 -3.83 4.85
C TYR A 22 -0.29 -4.76 5.82
N GLY A 23 -0.49 -6.07 5.64
CA GLY A 23 0.18 -7.04 6.50
C GLY A 23 1.68 -7.03 6.35
N GLN A 24 2.15 -6.84 5.12
CA GLN A 24 3.58 -6.75 4.87
C GLN A 24 4.20 -5.55 5.60
N LEU A 25 3.54 -4.40 5.50
CA LEU A 25 4.04 -3.20 6.18
C LEU A 25 3.99 -3.36 7.70
N ALA A 26 2.91 -3.95 8.22
CA ALA A 26 2.81 -4.19 9.65
C ALA A 26 3.95 -5.06 10.13
N LYS A 27 4.27 -6.10 9.38
CA LYS A 27 5.35 -7.01 9.73
C LYS A 27 6.70 -6.29 9.71
N LEU A 28 6.92 -5.45 8.70
CA LEU A 28 8.19 -4.75 8.56
C LEU A 28 8.43 -3.72 9.66
N ILE A 29 7.36 -3.15 10.23
CA ILE A 29 7.53 -2.23 11.36
C ILE A 29 7.49 -2.96 12.71
N GLY A 30 7.52 -4.28 12.69
CA GLY A 30 7.57 -5.07 13.91
C GLY A 30 6.24 -5.29 14.60
N LYS A 31 5.13 -5.06 13.89
CA LYS A 31 3.78 -5.17 14.44
C LYS A 31 2.91 -6.06 13.56
N PRO A 32 3.25 -7.35 13.40
CA PRO A 32 2.59 -8.20 12.39
C PRO A 32 1.09 -8.37 12.57
N ARG A 33 0.57 -8.08 13.75
CA ARG A 33 -0.88 -8.20 13.99
C ARG A 33 -1.62 -6.90 13.79
N HIS A 34 -0.95 -5.86 13.28
CA HIS A 34 -1.54 -4.53 13.19
C HIS A 34 -1.84 -4.09 11.77
N ALA A 35 -2.14 -5.05 10.88
CA ALA A 35 -2.44 -4.70 9.48
C ALA A 35 -3.61 -3.72 9.39
N ARG A 36 -4.65 -3.92 10.20
CA ARG A 36 -5.80 -3.02 10.21
C ARG A 36 -5.39 -1.61 10.65
N HIS A 37 -4.52 -1.52 11.64
CA HIS A 37 -4.05 -0.21 12.10
C HIS A 37 -3.23 0.49 11.02
N VAL A 38 -2.46 -0.27 10.26
CA VAL A 38 -1.73 0.29 9.12
C VAL A 38 -2.70 0.88 8.11
N GLY A 39 -3.75 0.13 7.77
CA GLY A 39 -4.74 0.62 6.83
C GLY A 39 -5.42 1.89 7.34
N ASN A 40 -5.79 1.92 8.62
CA ASN A 40 -6.42 3.09 9.20
C ASN A 40 -5.48 4.30 9.19
N ALA A 41 -4.22 4.08 9.54
CA ALA A 41 -3.24 5.17 9.54
C ALA A 41 -3.06 5.77 8.16
N LEU A 42 -2.98 4.89 7.14
CA LEU A 42 -2.81 5.37 5.77
C LEU A 42 -4.06 6.06 5.25
N GLY A 43 -5.24 5.54 5.63
CA GLY A 43 -6.50 6.17 5.25
C GLY A 43 -6.68 7.55 5.85
N ASN A 44 -6.01 7.82 6.95
CA ASN A 44 -6.11 9.10 7.67
C ASN A 44 -4.84 9.93 7.56
N THR A 45 -3.99 9.63 6.57
CA THR A 45 -2.77 10.41 6.35
C THR A 45 -3.14 11.85 6.02
N PRO A 46 -2.57 12.84 6.73
CA PRO A 46 -2.84 14.24 6.40
C PRO A 46 -2.40 14.58 4.99
N GLU A 47 -3.10 15.51 4.36
CA GLU A 47 -2.78 15.89 2.99
C GLU A 47 -1.39 16.44 2.82
N ASN A 48 -0.85 17.05 3.85
CA ASN A 48 0.50 17.61 3.75
C ASN A 48 1.60 16.56 3.84
N ILE A 49 1.25 15.32 4.17
CA ILE A 49 2.21 14.22 4.20
C ILE A 49 2.19 13.55 2.84
N LYS A 50 3.27 13.67 2.09
CA LYS A 50 3.34 13.14 0.73
C LYS A 50 4.03 11.78 0.73
N ILE A 51 3.23 10.74 0.61
CA ILE A 51 3.73 9.37 0.52
C ILE A 51 2.99 8.67 -0.61
N PRO A 52 3.59 7.63 -1.22
CA PRO A 52 2.92 6.90 -2.30
C PRO A 52 1.91 5.90 -1.73
N TRP A 53 0.88 6.42 -1.08
CA TRP A 53 -0.15 5.60 -0.44
C TRP A 53 -0.82 4.66 -1.44
N HIS A 54 -0.86 5.05 -2.71
CA HIS A 54 -1.50 4.23 -3.75
C HIS A 54 -0.78 2.90 -3.97
N ARG A 55 0.46 2.77 -3.48
CA ARG A 55 1.23 1.53 -3.63
C ARG A 55 0.98 0.54 -2.49
N VAL A 56 -0.12 0.74 -1.73
CA VAL A 56 -0.47 -0.16 -0.63
C VAL A 56 -1.84 -0.76 -0.90
N MET A 57 -1.94 -2.08 -0.80
CA MET A 57 -3.16 -2.81 -1.12
C MET A 57 -3.45 -3.86 -0.05
N ASN A 58 -4.61 -4.50 -0.14
CA ASN A 58 -4.91 -5.59 0.78
C ASN A 58 -4.22 -6.88 0.31
N ALA A 59 -4.30 -7.92 1.14
CA ALA A 59 -3.60 -9.17 0.89
C ALA A 59 -4.11 -9.92 -0.34
N GLN A 60 -5.28 -9.56 -0.83
CA GLN A 60 -5.85 -10.17 -2.02
C GLN A 60 -5.46 -9.45 -3.30
N GLY A 61 -4.68 -8.37 -3.20
CA GLY A 61 -4.29 -7.62 -4.39
C GLY A 61 -5.38 -6.69 -4.88
N ARG A 62 -6.27 -6.26 -3.99
CA ARG A 62 -7.37 -5.36 -4.32
C ARG A 62 -7.19 -4.03 -3.63
N ILE A 63 -7.74 -3.00 -4.23
CA ILE A 63 -7.78 -1.68 -3.61
C ILE A 63 -8.83 -1.71 -2.51
N SER A 64 -8.43 -1.37 -1.30
CA SER A 64 -9.36 -1.34 -0.17
C SER A 64 -9.14 -0.16 0.75
N LEU A 65 -8.17 0.69 0.43
CA LEU A 65 -7.87 1.83 1.30
C LEU A 65 -8.94 2.89 1.16
N ARG A 66 -9.52 3.30 2.29
CA ARG A 66 -10.52 4.34 2.32
C ARG A 66 -9.92 5.58 2.94
N ARG A 67 -9.90 6.62 2.16
CA ARG A 67 -9.29 7.87 2.60
C ARG A 67 -10.38 8.81 3.07
N THR A 68 -10.56 8.85 4.37
CA THR A 68 -11.64 9.64 4.96
C THR A 68 -11.45 11.15 4.81
N ASN A 69 -10.21 11.57 4.62
CA ASN A 69 -9.89 12.99 4.48
C ASN A 69 -9.96 13.47 3.05
N TRP A 70 -10.28 12.59 2.12
CA TRP A 70 -10.22 12.93 0.70
C TRP A 70 -11.60 12.85 0.11
N GLN A 71 -11.74 13.45 -1.05
CA GLN A 71 -12.98 13.40 -1.78
C GLN A 71 -13.28 11.98 -2.25
N SER A 72 -14.51 11.78 -2.63
CA SER A 72 -14.94 10.52 -3.22
C SER A 72 -14.09 10.24 -4.46
N GLY A 73 -13.99 8.99 -4.82
CA GLY A 73 -13.25 8.60 -6.00
C GLY A 73 -11.80 8.22 -5.74
N SER A 74 -11.39 8.16 -4.47
CA SER A 74 -10.01 7.81 -4.18
C SER A 74 -9.64 6.40 -4.65
N ASP A 75 -10.60 5.49 -4.70
CA ASP A 75 -10.35 4.15 -5.24
C ASP A 75 -9.97 4.23 -6.71
N ASP A 76 -10.69 5.04 -7.48
CA ASP A 76 -10.39 5.22 -8.89
C ASP A 76 -9.03 5.88 -9.06
N LEU A 77 -8.74 6.87 -8.24
CA LEU A 77 -7.45 7.54 -8.31
C LEU A 77 -6.31 6.56 -8.03
N GLN A 78 -6.48 5.72 -7.03
CA GLN A 78 -5.45 4.74 -6.70
C GLN A 78 -5.18 3.83 -7.90
N ARG A 79 -6.23 3.34 -8.53
CA ARG A 79 -6.08 2.48 -9.70
C ARG A 79 -5.40 3.21 -10.85
N ILE A 80 -5.82 4.44 -11.12
CA ILE A 80 -5.23 5.22 -12.20
C ILE A 80 -3.73 5.40 -11.97
N LEU A 81 -3.36 5.74 -10.74
CA LEU A 81 -1.95 5.94 -10.43
C LEU A 81 -1.14 4.66 -10.61
N LEU A 82 -1.68 3.54 -10.17
CA LEU A 82 -0.96 2.27 -10.31
C LEU A 82 -0.86 1.85 -11.77
N GLU A 83 -1.93 2.03 -12.53
CA GLU A 83 -1.89 1.68 -13.94
C GLU A 83 -0.87 2.54 -14.69
N ALA A 84 -0.74 3.80 -14.29
CA ALA A 84 0.27 4.68 -14.88
C ALA A 84 1.68 4.20 -14.57
N GLU A 85 1.84 3.41 -13.51
CA GLU A 85 3.15 2.85 -13.15
C GLU A 85 3.38 1.46 -13.74
N GLY A 86 2.45 0.98 -14.54
CA GLY A 86 2.61 -0.31 -15.21
C GLY A 86 1.95 -1.49 -14.51
N VAL A 87 1.18 -1.23 -13.46
CA VAL A 87 0.49 -2.31 -12.75
C VAL A 87 -0.79 -2.66 -13.51
N VAL A 88 -1.01 -3.95 -13.77
CA VAL A 88 -2.14 -4.43 -14.56
C VAL A 88 -3.20 -5.03 -13.64
N PHE A 89 -4.43 -4.53 -13.76
CA PHE A 89 -5.59 -5.07 -13.04
C PHE A 89 -6.36 -6.01 -13.95
N ASP A 90 -6.87 -7.09 -13.36
CA ASP A 90 -7.71 -8.00 -14.13
C ASP A 90 -9.16 -7.50 -14.11
N GLU A 91 -10.06 -8.27 -14.72
CA GLU A 91 -11.47 -7.89 -14.84
C GLU A 91 -12.16 -7.71 -13.50
N SER A 92 -11.68 -8.41 -12.48
CA SER A 92 -12.29 -8.32 -11.15
C SER A 92 -11.71 -7.18 -10.30
N GLY A 93 -10.75 -6.44 -10.83
CA GLY A 93 -10.14 -5.34 -10.08
C GLY A 93 -9.00 -5.78 -9.18
N LYS A 94 -8.38 -6.87 -9.52
CA LYS A 94 -7.33 -7.51 -8.73
C LYS A 94 -6.02 -7.49 -9.50
N ILE A 95 -4.90 -7.38 -8.80
CA ILE A 95 -3.60 -7.53 -9.43
C ILE A 95 -2.99 -8.87 -9.00
N ARG A 96 -2.01 -9.31 -9.76
CA ARG A 96 -1.25 -10.50 -9.42
C ARG A 96 -0.10 -10.08 -8.51
N LEU A 97 -0.30 -10.23 -7.20
CA LEU A 97 0.69 -9.74 -6.23
C LEU A 97 2.08 -10.29 -6.48
N ARG A 98 2.19 -11.54 -6.88
CA ARG A 98 3.50 -12.14 -7.10
C ARG A 98 4.33 -11.39 -8.13
N ASP A 99 3.67 -10.66 -9.04
CA ASP A 99 4.37 -9.93 -10.09
C ASP A 99 4.76 -8.53 -9.66
N TYR A 100 4.08 -7.98 -8.67
CA TYR A 100 4.24 -6.57 -8.32
C TYR A 100 4.62 -6.32 -6.87
N GLN A 101 4.54 -7.34 -6.02
CA GLN A 101 4.76 -7.12 -4.60
C GLN A 101 6.20 -6.73 -4.32
N TRP A 102 6.36 -5.66 -3.55
CA TRP A 102 7.65 -5.17 -3.13
C TRP A 102 8.27 -6.12 -2.13
N GLY A 103 9.53 -6.45 -2.30
CA GLY A 103 10.24 -7.27 -1.35
C GLY A 103 11.55 -6.60 -1.03
N PRO A 104 11.62 -5.93 0.13
CA PRO A 104 12.94 -5.50 0.55
C PRO A 104 13.69 -6.77 0.82
N LYS A 105 14.47 -7.19 0.28
CA LYS A 105 14.82 -8.45 0.22
C LYS A 105 15.25 -9.40 0.89
N THR A 106 14.96 -9.95 0.93
CA THR A 106 15.06 -10.95 1.55
C THR A 106 15.56 -12.05 0.90
N SER A 107 16.01 -12.33 0.99
CA SER A 107 16.29 -13.28 0.56
C SER A 107 15.90 -14.23 -0.05
N GLY A 108 16.01 -14.47 -0.28
CA GLY A 108 15.56 -15.24 -0.84
C GLY A 108 15.16 -15.56 -1.79
N GLU A 109 15.10 -15.28 -1.94
CA GLU A 109 14.57 -15.48 -2.58
C GLU A 109 14.91 -15.74 -3.39
N LYS A 110 15.13 -15.94 -3.55
CA LYS A 110 15.29 -16.16 -4.17
C LYS A 110 15.24 -16.20 -4.50
#